data_07522c23ed036de3d9a57d3a7a6a50b2
#
_entry.id   07522c23ed036de3d9a57d3a7a6a50b2
#
_cell.length_a   1.000
_cell.length_b   1.000
_cell.length_c   1.000
_cell.angle_alpha   90.00
_cell.angle_beta   90.00
_cell.angle_gamma   90.00
#
_symmetry.space_group_name_H-M   'P 1'
#
loop_
_entity.id
_entity.type
_entity.pdbx_description
1 polymer ?
#
loop_
_entity_poly.entity_id
_entity_poly.type
_entity_poly.pdbx_seq_one_letter_code
_entity_poly.pdbx_strand_id
1 'polypeptide(L)'
;MPGAARVDLVPQRRSVRVEFPDYDFLMDVVPARAPDGLDKPLLVPDRDQGKWLLSHPLGYANHFASVNDRSGDKIRPTVKLLKHWRDEQMRRRRPKSYLLEVLVAEQMSKLNLSGLGQAKVVHAAMQAVYQRCQDAYASKENPPRIADPMLGHSISAAWDRDSFETFMRRLSESIGRAERALSLSAEEHLEAVGQWQKVFGDAFPARVEDCPYCEGEAIERAHAAGALAVTLGATPRLTIGQTQNAIVVPRKARFWGTAGGECT
;
A
#
# COMPACT_ATOMS: atom_id res chain seq x y z
N MET A 1 -38.37 0.53 -21.04
CA MET A 1 -37.88 0.15 -19.70
C MET A 1 -36.45 -0.33 -19.89
N PRO A 2 -35.42 0.27 -19.27
CA PRO A 2 -34.10 -0.37 -19.27
C PRO A 2 -34.25 -1.71 -18.57
N GLY A 3 -33.77 -2.80 -19.21
CA GLY A 3 -33.78 -4.13 -18.64
C GLY A 3 -33.08 -4.15 -17.29
N ALA A 4 -33.54 -4.98 -16.35
CA ALA A 4 -32.86 -5.18 -15.08
C ALA A 4 -31.42 -5.66 -15.36
N ALA A 5 -30.44 -5.01 -14.72
CA ALA A 5 -29.03 -5.43 -14.80
C ALA A 5 -28.91 -6.89 -14.37
N ARG A 6 -28.10 -7.67 -15.10
CA ARG A 6 -27.82 -9.08 -14.74
C ARG A 6 -27.03 -9.12 -13.44
N VAL A 7 -27.46 -9.97 -12.52
CA VAL A 7 -26.81 -10.22 -11.23
C VAL A 7 -26.60 -11.70 -11.07
N ASP A 8 -25.35 -12.13 -10.92
CA ASP A 8 -24.99 -13.51 -10.66
C ASP A 8 -24.52 -13.65 -9.19
N LEU A 9 -24.98 -14.70 -8.50
CA LEU A 9 -24.64 -14.99 -7.12
C LEU A 9 -23.78 -16.24 -7.03
N VAL A 10 -22.55 -16.11 -6.53
CA VAL A 10 -21.60 -17.21 -6.40
C VAL A 10 -21.27 -17.43 -4.91
N PRO A 11 -21.80 -18.52 -4.31
CA PRO A 11 -21.48 -18.85 -2.93
C PRO A 11 -19.98 -19.14 -2.76
N GLN A 12 -19.37 -18.50 -1.75
CA GLN A 12 -17.98 -18.71 -1.37
C GLN A 12 -17.89 -19.31 0.03
N ARG A 13 -16.68 -19.57 0.51
CA ARG A 13 -16.46 -20.16 1.83
C ARG A 13 -17.10 -19.37 2.97
N ARG A 14 -16.98 -18.03 2.95
CA ARG A 14 -17.42 -17.13 4.02
C ARG A 14 -18.29 -15.96 3.54
N SER A 15 -18.51 -15.88 2.26
CA SER A 15 -19.25 -14.78 1.61
C SER A 15 -20.11 -15.30 0.49
N VAL A 16 -20.95 -14.43 -0.03
CA VAL A 16 -21.60 -14.58 -1.34
C VAL A 16 -21.01 -13.50 -2.24
N ARG A 17 -20.42 -13.92 -3.36
CA ARG A 17 -20.00 -12.99 -4.38
C ARG A 17 -21.20 -12.60 -5.22
N VAL A 18 -21.41 -11.31 -5.35
CA VAL A 18 -22.40 -10.70 -6.22
C VAL A 18 -21.64 -10.13 -7.42
N GLU A 19 -21.90 -10.66 -8.59
CA GLU A 19 -21.27 -10.24 -9.84
C GLU A 19 -22.27 -9.45 -10.67
N PHE A 20 -21.81 -8.32 -11.20
CA PHE A 20 -22.55 -7.44 -12.11
C PHE A 20 -21.84 -7.45 -13.47
N PRO A 21 -22.06 -8.46 -14.33
CA PRO A 21 -21.30 -8.62 -15.57
C PRO A 21 -21.42 -7.42 -16.51
N ASP A 22 -22.57 -6.76 -16.52
CA ASP A 22 -22.82 -5.57 -17.38
C ASP A 22 -21.98 -4.34 -16.98
N TYR A 23 -21.39 -4.34 -15.78
CA TYR A 23 -20.61 -3.23 -15.22
C TYR A 23 -19.15 -3.58 -14.91
N ASP A 24 -18.70 -4.81 -15.23
CA ASP A 24 -17.40 -5.35 -14.83
C ASP A 24 -17.10 -5.10 -13.33
N PHE A 25 -18.12 -5.32 -12.51
CA PHE A 25 -18.07 -5.06 -11.07
C PHE A 25 -18.47 -6.31 -10.29
N LEU A 26 -17.75 -6.57 -9.20
CA LEU A 26 -18.07 -7.64 -8.26
C LEU A 26 -17.95 -7.16 -6.80
N MET A 27 -18.73 -7.78 -5.92
CA MET A 27 -18.77 -7.47 -4.50
C MET A 27 -18.92 -8.76 -3.69
N ASP A 28 -18.10 -8.94 -2.66
CA ASP A 28 -18.24 -10.04 -1.70
C ASP A 28 -19.07 -9.57 -0.50
N VAL A 29 -20.24 -10.15 -0.30
CA VAL A 29 -21.13 -9.91 0.85
C VAL A 29 -20.90 -10.99 1.88
N VAL A 30 -20.43 -10.59 3.07
CA VAL A 30 -20.18 -11.49 4.20
C VAL A 30 -21.36 -11.40 5.19
N PRO A 31 -22.23 -12.42 5.26
CA PRO A 31 -23.28 -12.45 6.29
C PRO A 31 -22.63 -12.66 7.66
N ALA A 32 -23.15 -11.99 8.69
CA ALA A 32 -22.67 -12.12 10.05
C ALA A 32 -23.79 -12.04 11.06
N ARG A 33 -23.60 -12.68 12.22
CA ARG A 33 -24.46 -12.53 13.41
C ARG A 33 -23.76 -11.63 14.41
N ALA A 34 -24.50 -10.73 15.04
CA ALA A 34 -24.03 -9.81 16.05
C ALA A 34 -24.74 -10.10 17.40
N PRO A 35 -24.37 -11.18 18.11
CA PRO A 35 -25.08 -11.58 19.34
C PRO A 35 -25.00 -10.51 20.44
N ASP A 36 -23.87 -9.80 20.51
CA ASP A 36 -23.58 -8.82 21.56
C ASP A 36 -23.53 -7.36 21.03
N GLY A 37 -24.01 -7.13 19.79
CA GLY A 37 -24.01 -5.82 19.14
C GLY A 37 -22.97 -5.69 18.03
N LEU A 38 -23.13 -4.67 17.17
CA LEU A 38 -22.28 -4.45 15.99
C LEU A 38 -20.87 -3.94 16.33
N ASP A 39 -20.68 -3.39 17.52
CA ASP A 39 -19.40 -2.90 18.04
C ASP A 39 -18.57 -4.01 18.73
N LYS A 40 -19.13 -5.19 18.85
CA LYS A 40 -18.51 -6.38 19.45
C LYS A 40 -18.08 -7.39 18.37
N PRO A 41 -17.33 -8.44 18.75
CA PRO A 41 -16.99 -9.51 17.81
C PRO A 41 -18.25 -10.14 17.18
N LEU A 42 -18.21 -10.33 15.89
CA LEU A 42 -19.25 -10.92 15.08
C LEU A 42 -18.98 -12.41 14.86
N LEU A 43 -20.04 -13.17 14.60
CA LEU A 43 -19.95 -14.55 14.14
C LEU A 43 -20.13 -14.59 12.62
N VAL A 44 -19.11 -15.04 11.89
CA VAL A 44 -19.09 -15.19 10.44
C VAL A 44 -19.15 -16.68 10.10
N PRO A 45 -20.02 -17.14 9.18
CA PRO A 45 -20.11 -18.56 8.82
C PRO A 45 -18.86 -18.98 8.05
N ASP A 46 -18.39 -20.18 8.34
CA ASP A 46 -17.38 -20.90 7.51
C ASP A 46 -18.03 -22.17 6.97
N ARG A 47 -18.43 -22.12 5.71
CA ARG A 47 -19.17 -23.22 5.05
C ARG A 47 -18.36 -24.50 4.99
N ASP A 48 -17.06 -24.40 4.73
CA ASP A 48 -16.20 -25.57 4.58
C ASP A 48 -15.97 -26.30 5.91
N GLN A 49 -16.04 -25.55 7.03
CA GLN A 49 -15.86 -26.11 8.36
C GLN A 49 -17.22 -26.37 9.10
N GLY A 50 -18.33 -25.95 8.50
CA GLY A 50 -19.65 -26.08 9.12
C GLY A 50 -19.81 -25.36 10.45
N LYS A 51 -19.02 -24.29 10.71
CA LYS A 51 -19.00 -23.58 11.98
C LYS A 51 -19.01 -22.08 11.84
N TRP A 52 -19.29 -21.39 12.93
CA TRP A 52 -19.17 -19.95 13.05
C TRP A 52 -17.80 -19.57 13.59
N LEU A 53 -17.20 -18.55 13.02
CA LEU A 53 -15.90 -18.01 13.41
C LEU A 53 -16.07 -16.61 13.96
N LEU A 54 -15.32 -16.28 15.01
CA LEU A 54 -15.24 -14.91 15.50
C LEU A 54 -14.49 -14.02 14.51
N SER A 55 -15.00 -12.82 14.31
CA SER A 55 -14.40 -11.75 13.53
C SER A 55 -14.74 -10.40 14.16
N HIS A 56 -13.82 -9.45 14.15
CA HIS A 56 -14.06 -8.12 14.73
C HIS A 56 -13.65 -7.01 13.76
N PRO A 57 -14.32 -6.88 12.59
CA PRO A 57 -13.91 -5.96 11.54
C PRO A 57 -13.95 -4.49 11.96
N LEU A 58 -14.99 -4.06 12.68
CA LEU A 58 -15.10 -2.68 13.17
C LEU A 58 -14.02 -2.37 14.22
N GLY A 59 -13.77 -3.27 15.15
CA GLY A 59 -12.70 -3.12 16.13
C GLY A 59 -11.34 -3.00 15.47
N TYR A 60 -11.08 -3.84 14.47
CA TYR A 60 -9.83 -3.75 13.69
C TYR A 60 -9.72 -2.43 12.91
N ALA A 61 -10.78 -2.00 12.23
CA ALA A 61 -10.78 -0.74 11.50
C ALA A 61 -10.45 0.45 12.41
N ASN A 62 -11.06 0.52 13.60
CA ASN A 62 -10.79 1.55 14.59
C ASN A 62 -9.36 1.47 15.15
N HIS A 63 -8.89 0.26 15.45
CA HIS A 63 -7.51 0.04 15.87
C HIS A 63 -6.51 0.51 14.81
N PHE A 64 -6.70 0.09 13.55
CA PHE A 64 -5.83 0.47 12.45
C PHE A 64 -5.85 1.99 12.19
N ALA A 65 -7.02 2.63 12.24
CA ALA A 65 -7.13 4.09 12.12
C ALA A 65 -6.32 4.78 13.22
N SER A 66 -6.51 4.39 14.49
CA SER A 66 -5.78 4.96 15.62
C SER A 66 -4.24 4.77 15.51
N VAL A 67 -3.78 3.62 15.02
CA VAL A 67 -2.34 3.37 14.81
C VAL A 67 -1.81 4.23 13.67
N ASN A 68 -2.58 4.37 12.59
CA ASN A 68 -2.24 5.19 11.44
C ASN A 68 -2.14 6.69 11.81
N ASP A 69 -3.12 7.22 12.55
CA ASP A 69 -3.14 8.62 13.00
C ASP A 69 -1.90 8.95 13.86
N ARG A 70 -1.55 8.06 14.81
CA ARG A 70 -0.34 8.22 15.63
C ARG A 70 0.97 8.21 14.83
N SER A 71 0.95 7.63 13.63
CA SER A 71 2.11 7.61 12.72
C SER A 71 2.18 8.81 11.78
N GLY A 72 1.27 9.77 11.89
CA GLY A 72 1.11 10.87 10.95
C GLY A 72 0.66 10.39 9.57
N ASP A 73 -0.32 9.47 9.53
CA ASP A 73 -0.95 8.90 8.34
C ASP A 73 -0.01 8.11 7.40
N LYS A 74 1.15 7.67 7.90
CA LYS A 74 2.17 7.00 7.08
C LYS A 74 1.96 5.50 6.92
N ILE A 75 1.23 4.84 7.83
CA ILE A 75 1.04 3.39 7.81
C ILE A 75 0.14 2.96 6.66
N ARG A 76 -1.00 3.61 6.47
CA ARG A 76 -1.98 3.24 5.43
C ARG A 76 -1.40 3.25 4.01
N PRO A 77 -0.72 4.32 3.54
CA PRO A 77 -0.08 4.30 2.22
C PRO A 77 1.02 3.25 2.13
N THR A 78 1.83 3.06 3.19
CA THR A 78 2.90 2.05 3.20
C THR A 78 2.34 0.62 3.12
N VAL A 79 1.27 0.32 3.84
CA VAL A 79 0.57 -0.99 3.74
C VAL A 79 0.08 -1.24 2.32
N LYS A 80 -0.50 -0.24 1.65
CA LYS A 80 -0.93 -0.36 0.25
C LYS A 80 0.25 -0.67 -0.68
N LEU A 81 1.36 0.05 -0.52
CA LEU A 81 2.58 -0.18 -1.29
C LEU A 81 3.17 -1.58 -1.04
N LEU A 82 3.22 -2.04 0.21
CA LEU A 82 3.74 -3.37 0.52
C LEU A 82 2.80 -4.51 0.08
N LYS A 83 1.48 -4.29 0.02
CA LYS A 83 0.56 -5.24 -0.62
C LYS A 83 0.83 -5.33 -2.13
N HIS A 84 1.01 -4.20 -2.81
CA HIS A 84 1.39 -4.17 -4.22
C HIS A 84 2.75 -4.84 -4.45
N TRP A 85 3.78 -4.47 -3.67
CA TRP A 85 5.10 -5.13 -3.70
C TRP A 85 4.99 -6.65 -3.59
N ARG A 86 4.22 -7.14 -2.61
CA ARG A 86 3.99 -8.59 -2.44
C ARG A 86 3.40 -9.21 -3.71
N ASP A 87 2.42 -8.55 -4.32
CA ASP A 87 1.72 -9.08 -5.49
C ASP A 87 2.64 -9.10 -6.72
N GLU A 88 3.54 -8.11 -6.85
CA GLU A 88 4.58 -8.09 -7.89
C GLU A 88 5.69 -9.13 -7.65
N GLN A 89 6.20 -9.23 -6.44
CA GLN A 89 7.35 -10.09 -6.13
C GLN A 89 6.95 -11.55 -5.91
N MET A 90 5.68 -11.84 -5.63
CA MET A 90 5.18 -13.17 -5.29
C MET A 90 3.87 -13.48 -6.03
N ARG A 91 3.96 -14.10 -7.19
CA ARG A 91 2.78 -14.46 -7.99
C ARG A 91 1.92 -15.56 -7.37
N ARG A 92 2.52 -16.49 -6.63
CA ARG A 92 1.85 -17.62 -6.00
C ARG A 92 2.31 -17.78 -4.55
N ARG A 93 1.49 -18.45 -3.70
CA ARG A 93 1.82 -18.77 -2.30
C ARG A 93 2.32 -17.55 -1.50
N ARG A 94 1.57 -16.46 -1.57
CA ARG A 94 1.90 -15.19 -0.91
C ARG A 94 1.15 -15.05 0.42
N PRO A 95 1.69 -14.33 1.43
CA PRO A 95 0.98 -14.06 2.66
C PRO A 95 -0.33 -13.31 2.37
N LYS A 96 -1.38 -13.65 3.12
CA LYS A 96 -2.70 -13.00 2.98
C LYS A 96 -2.60 -11.51 3.27
N SER A 97 -3.43 -10.71 2.61
CA SER A 97 -3.45 -9.25 2.75
C SER A 97 -3.62 -8.79 4.20
N TYR A 98 -4.50 -9.45 4.96
CA TYR A 98 -4.72 -9.13 6.36
C TYR A 98 -3.49 -9.41 7.24
N LEU A 99 -2.83 -10.56 7.03
CA LEU A 99 -1.58 -10.89 7.73
C LEU A 99 -0.49 -9.84 7.47
N LEU A 100 -0.28 -9.47 6.20
CA LEU A 100 0.71 -8.47 5.85
C LEU A 100 0.38 -7.09 6.44
N GLU A 101 -0.90 -6.70 6.42
CA GLU A 101 -1.37 -5.44 6.99
C GLU A 101 -1.11 -5.36 8.50
N VAL A 102 -1.49 -6.41 9.25
CA VAL A 102 -1.25 -6.48 10.70
C VAL A 102 0.23 -6.44 11.01
N LEU A 103 1.04 -7.25 10.30
CA LEU A 103 2.49 -7.32 10.50
C LEU A 103 3.16 -5.95 10.24
N VAL A 104 2.83 -5.30 9.14
CA VAL A 104 3.36 -3.98 8.79
C VAL A 104 2.93 -2.93 9.81
N ALA A 105 1.64 -2.86 10.17
CA ALA A 105 1.12 -1.89 11.13
C ALA A 105 1.76 -2.09 12.51
N GLU A 106 1.90 -3.34 12.98
CA GLU A 106 2.56 -3.67 14.25
C GLU A 106 4.00 -3.18 14.28
N GLN A 107 4.78 -3.42 13.22
CA GLN A 107 6.18 -3.00 13.20
C GLN A 107 6.34 -1.49 13.04
N MET A 108 5.58 -0.87 12.15
CA MET A 108 5.64 0.58 11.93
C MET A 108 5.20 1.38 13.15
N SER A 109 4.27 0.87 13.96
CA SER A 109 3.85 1.54 15.21
C SER A 109 4.96 1.71 16.23
N LYS A 110 6.06 0.97 16.10
CA LYS A 110 7.26 1.01 16.96
C LYS A 110 8.33 1.98 16.44
N LEU A 111 8.16 2.52 15.23
CA LEU A 111 9.15 3.37 14.56
C LEU A 111 8.83 4.85 14.76
N ASN A 112 9.88 5.67 14.90
CA ASN A 112 9.73 7.10 14.75
C ASN A 112 9.78 7.47 13.25
N LEU A 113 8.64 7.82 12.70
CA LEU A 113 8.49 8.14 11.28
C LEU A 113 8.42 9.65 11.02
N SER A 114 8.56 10.49 12.05
CA SER A 114 8.49 11.94 11.93
C SER A 114 9.55 12.48 10.97
N GLY A 115 9.19 13.41 10.11
CA GLY A 115 10.10 14.04 9.15
C GLY A 115 10.59 13.14 8.00
N LEU A 116 10.23 11.85 7.96
CA LEU A 116 10.66 10.96 6.89
C LEU A 116 9.76 11.08 5.65
N GLY A 117 10.36 11.21 4.47
CA GLY A 117 9.66 11.06 3.20
C GLY A 117 9.23 9.62 2.94
N GLN A 118 8.22 9.42 2.05
CA GLN A 118 7.58 8.12 1.83
C GLN A 118 8.55 7.00 1.45
N ALA A 119 9.57 7.26 0.63
CA ALA A 119 10.58 6.27 0.26
C ALA A 119 11.35 5.72 1.47
N LYS A 120 11.79 6.61 2.39
CA LYS A 120 12.45 6.21 3.64
C LYS A 120 11.50 5.44 4.57
N VAL A 121 10.23 5.84 4.63
CA VAL A 121 9.20 5.16 5.43
C VAL A 121 8.98 3.73 4.93
N VAL A 122 8.85 3.53 3.62
CA VAL A 122 8.70 2.20 3.01
C VAL A 122 9.91 1.32 3.28
N HIS A 123 11.12 1.86 3.10
CA HIS A 123 12.35 1.14 3.40
C HIS A 123 12.43 0.73 4.88
N ALA A 124 12.16 1.65 5.81
CA ALA A 124 12.14 1.35 7.23
C ALA A 124 11.09 0.30 7.61
N ALA A 125 9.92 0.34 6.98
CA ALA A 125 8.88 -0.66 7.17
C ALA A 125 9.33 -2.06 6.67
N MET A 126 9.96 -2.15 5.49
CA MET A 126 10.52 -3.39 4.97
C MET A 126 11.57 -3.97 5.92
N GLN A 127 12.50 -3.15 6.40
CA GLN A 127 13.52 -3.55 7.38
C GLN A 127 12.90 -4.06 8.67
N ALA A 128 11.93 -3.35 9.25
CA ALA A 128 11.29 -3.73 10.49
C ALA A 128 10.51 -5.06 10.37
N VAL A 129 9.84 -5.28 9.23
CA VAL A 129 9.17 -6.56 8.93
C VAL A 129 10.21 -7.68 8.78
N TYR A 130 11.32 -7.44 8.10
CA TYR A 130 12.40 -8.42 7.96
C TYR A 130 12.98 -8.80 9.33
N GLN A 131 13.35 -7.82 10.14
CA GLN A 131 13.89 -8.01 11.50
C GLN A 131 12.91 -8.80 12.39
N ARG A 132 11.61 -8.53 12.31
CA ARG A 132 10.57 -9.27 13.06
C ARG A 132 10.56 -10.77 12.75
N CYS A 133 10.97 -11.13 11.55
CA CYS A 133 10.89 -12.50 11.03
C CYS A 133 12.24 -13.19 10.87
N GLN A 134 13.37 -12.47 11.03
CA GLN A 134 14.70 -12.94 10.65
C GLN A 134 15.18 -14.16 11.44
N ASP A 135 14.85 -14.27 12.73
CA ASP A 135 15.31 -15.39 13.56
C ASP A 135 14.68 -16.71 13.10
N ALA A 136 13.35 -16.70 12.87
CA ALA A 136 12.66 -17.86 12.32
C ALA A 136 13.15 -18.22 10.90
N TYR A 137 13.49 -17.21 10.10
CA TYR A 137 14.05 -17.42 8.77
C TYR A 137 15.45 -18.02 8.81
N ALA A 138 16.35 -17.49 9.65
CA ALA A 138 17.72 -17.97 9.82
C ALA A 138 17.77 -19.40 10.39
N SER A 139 16.91 -19.70 11.36
CA SER A 139 16.78 -21.03 11.98
C SER A 139 16.00 -22.02 11.12
N LYS A 140 15.53 -21.62 9.95
CA LYS A 140 14.69 -22.42 9.06
C LYS A 140 13.43 -22.97 9.75
N GLU A 141 12.85 -22.22 10.64
CA GLU A 141 11.60 -22.53 11.34
C GLU A 141 10.36 -22.11 10.55
N ASN A 142 9.19 -22.45 11.06
CA ASN A 142 7.94 -21.95 10.56
C ASN A 142 7.83 -20.42 10.75
N PRO A 143 6.97 -19.72 9.99
CA PRO A 143 6.73 -18.30 10.19
C PRO A 143 6.43 -17.99 11.66
N PRO A 144 6.90 -16.86 12.18
CA PRO A 144 6.62 -16.47 13.54
C PRO A 144 5.10 -16.30 13.76
N ARG A 145 4.66 -16.54 14.98
CA ARG A 145 3.27 -16.30 15.34
C ARG A 145 2.97 -14.80 15.23
N ILE A 146 2.01 -14.45 14.39
CA ILE A 146 1.40 -13.12 14.30
C ILE A 146 -0.01 -13.24 14.84
N ALA A 147 -0.32 -12.47 15.88
CA ALA A 147 -1.64 -12.49 16.51
C ALA A 147 -2.60 -11.51 15.83
N ASP A 148 -3.87 -11.89 15.73
CA ASP A 148 -4.92 -10.93 15.45
C ASP A 148 -4.98 -9.89 16.59
N PRO A 149 -4.88 -8.59 16.30
CA PRO A 149 -4.80 -7.57 17.35
C PRO A 149 -6.08 -7.43 18.17
N MET A 150 -7.23 -7.91 17.66
CA MET A 150 -8.53 -7.82 18.33
C MET A 150 -8.93 -9.13 19.02
N LEU A 151 -8.58 -10.27 18.44
CA LEU A 151 -9.05 -11.59 18.89
C LEU A 151 -7.92 -12.47 19.45
N GLY A 152 -6.67 -12.08 19.30
CA GLY A 152 -5.50 -12.75 19.86
C GLY A 152 -5.12 -14.10 19.23
N HIS A 153 -5.94 -14.66 18.33
CA HIS A 153 -5.61 -15.93 17.66
C HIS A 153 -4.49 -15.73 16.61
N SER A 154 -3.79 -16.80 16.25
CA SER A 154 -2.76 -16.71 15.23
C SER A 154 -3.36 -16.54 13.83
N ILE A 155 -2.97 -15.48 13.12
CA ILE A 155 -3.32 -15.24 11.73
C ILE A 155 -2.24 -15.74 10.76
N SER A 156 -1.05 -16.12 11.26
CA SER A 156 0.05 -16.68 10.48
C SER A 156 0.03 -18.21 10.40
N ALA A 157 -0.87 -18.90 11.09
CA ALA A 157 -0.90 -20.37 11.17
C ALA A 157 -1.02 -21.09 9.81
N ALA A 158 -1.63 -20.42 8.81
CA ALA A 158 -1.78 -20.95 7.46
C ALA A 158 -0.69 -20.44 6.49
N TRP A 159 0.31 -19.74 6.97
CA TRP A 159 1.44 -19.28 6.16
C TRP A 159 2.50 -20.38 6.15
N ASP A 160 2.60 -21.10 5.06
CA ASP A 160 3.51 -22.22 4.92
C ASP A 160 4.97 -21.75 4.82
N ARG A 161 5.88 -22.64 5.19
CA ARG A 161 7.30 -22.34 5.27
C ARG A 161 7.91 -21.95 3.92
N ASP A 162 7.59 -22.64 2.83
CA ASP A 162 8.17 -22.34 1.50
C ASP A 162 7.79 -20.95 1.04
N SER A 163 6.52 -20.58 1.30
CA SER A 163 5.98 -19.24 1.05
C SER A 163 6.67 -18.20 1.92
N PHE A 164 6.94 -18.53 3.19
CA PHE A 164 7.66 -17.66 4.12
C PHE A 164 9.12 -17.44 3.69
N GLU A 165 9.85 -18.50 3.35
CA GLU A 165 11.23 -18.40 2.86
C GLU A 165 11.30 -17.54 1.58
N THR A 166 10.36 -17.74 0.66
CA THR A 166 10.26 -16.92 -0.56
C THR A 166 10.02 -15.45 -0.22
N PHE A 167 9.09 -15.16 0.70
CA PHE A 167 8.80 -13.82 1.16
C PHE A 167 10.04 -13.14 1.75
N MET A 168 10.74 -13.82 2.67
CA MET A 168 11.93 -13.26 3.33
C MET A 168 13.07 -12.98 2.35
N ARG A 169 13.32 -13.89 1.41
CA ARG A 169 14.32 -13.68 0.36
C ARG A 169 13.98 -12.47 -0.52
N ARG A 170 12.73 -12.39 -1.01
CA ARG A 170 12.28 -11.25 -1.83
C ARG A 170 12.31 -9.93 -1.06
N LEU A 171 11.96 -9.97 0.22
CA LEU A 171 12.02 -8.80 1.09
C LEU A 171 13.46 -8.30 1.26
N SER A 172 14.40 -9.20 1.53
CA SER A 172 15.83 -8.87 1.65
C SER A 172 16.40 -8.28 0.35
N GLU A 173 16.09 -8.89 -0.81
CA GLU A 173 16.49 -8.36 -2.12
C GLU A 173 15.94 -6.94 -2.36
N SER A 174 14.69 -6.70 -1.97
CA SER A 174 14.02 -5.41 -2.14
C SER A 174 14.54 -4.34 -1.17
N ILE A 175 14.91 -4.72 0.06
CA ILE A 175 15.58 -3.83 1.01
C ILE A 175 16.90 -3.32 0.41
N GLY A 176 17.75 -4.20 -0.11
CA GLY A 176 19.02 -3.78 -0.72
C GLY A 176 18.84 -2.86 -1.93
N ARG A 177 17.79 -3.07 -2.73
CA ARG A 177 17.45 -2.15 -3.84
C ARG A 177 16.97 -0.79 -3.35
N ALA A 178 16.12 -0.78 -2.32
CA ALA A 178 15.64 0.46 -1.71
C ALA A 178 16.79 1.24 -1.04
N GLU A 179 17.71 0.58 -0.36
CA GLU A 179 18.94 1.17 0.19
C GLU A 179 19.78 1.81 -0.92
N ARG A 180 20.01 1.09 -2.01
CA ARG A 180 20.71 1.62 -3.18
C ARG A 180 20.01 2.87 -3.71
N ALA A 181 18.69 2.82 -3.93
CA ALA A 181 17.93 3.96 -4.43
C ALA A 181 18.02 5.18 -3.51
N LEU A 182 18.02 4.98 -2.20
CA LEU A 182 18.10 6.05 -1.19
C LEU A 182 19.50 6.61 -0.99
N SER A 183 20.55 5.89 -1.42
CA SER A 183 21.95 6.34 -1.35
C SER A 183 22.40 7.18 -2.54
N LEU A 184 21.61 7.16 -3.63
CA LEU A 184 21.93 7.88 -4.86
C LEU A 184 21.67 9.38 -4.71
N SER A 185 22.48 10.19 -5.40
CA SER A 185 22.31 11.63 -5.46
C SER A 185 21.13 12.05 -6.34
N ALA A 186 20.76 13.32 -6.30
CA ALA A 186 19.72 13.85 -7.19
C ALA A 186 20.08 13.73 -8.68
N GLU A 187 21.39 13.76 -9.01
CA GLU A 187 21.89 13.60 -10.38
C GLU A 187 21.73 12.17 -10.89
N GLU A 188 21.73 11.19 -9.98
CA GLU A 188 21.54 9.76 -10.26
C GLU A 188 20.06 9.33 -10.17
N HIS A 189 19.14 10.28 -10.25
CA HIS A 189 17.71 10.06 -10.03
C HIS A 189 17.12 8.95 -10.92
N LEU A 190 17.53 8.84 -12.17
CA LEU A 190 17.07 7.79 -13.10
C LEU A 190 17.48 6.39 -12.61
N GLU A 191 18.69 6.25 -12.03
CA GLU A 191 19.10 4.99 -11.42
C GLU A 191 18.25 4.67 -10.20
N ALA A 192 17.97 5.66 -9.34
CA ALA A 192 17.10 5.51 -8.17
C ALA A 192 15.69 5.04 -8.58
N VAL A 193 15.10 5.65 -9.60
CA VAL A 193 13.81 5.22 -10.19
C VAL A 193 13.89 3.78 -10.68
N GLY A 194 14.95 3.40 -11.38
CA GLY A 194 15.18 2.03 -11.85
C GLY A 194 15.30 1.01 -10.72
N GLN A 195 15.87 1.38 -9.56
CA GLN A 195 15.88 0.51 -8.38
C GLN A 195 14.47 0.34 -7.79
N TRP A 196 13.69 1.41 -7.68
CA TRP A 196 12.31 1.34 -7.22
C TRP A 196 11.39 0.57 -8.17
N GLN A 197 11.61 0.66 -9.50
CA GLN A 197 10.90 -0.19 -10.46
C GLN A 197 11.16 -1.68 -10.21
N LYS A 198 12.40 -2.07 -9.93
CA LYS A 198 12.70 -3.47 -9.58
C LYS A 198 12.01 -3.93 -8.29
N VAL A 199 11.65 -3.00 -7.40
CA VAL A 199 10.90 -3.28 -6.17
C VAL A 199 9.39 -3.38 -6.44
N PHE A 200 8.82 -2.42 -7.17
CA PHE A 200 7.36 -2.25 -7.32
C PHE A 200 6.81 -2.67 -8.70
N GLY A 201 7.67 -3.13 -9.62
CA GLY A 201 7.25 -3.54 -10.95
C GLY A 201 7.04 -2.39 -11.92
N ASP A 202 6.55 -2.74 -13.12
CA ASP A 202 6.42 -1.80 -14.25
C ASP A 202 5.35 -0.71 -14.04
N ALA A 203 4.46 -0.88 -13.07
CA ALA A 203 3.52 0.16 -12.67
C ALA A 203 4.18 1.36 -11.98
N PHE A 204 5.43 1.19 -11.50
CA PHE A 204 6.22 2.30 -10.98
C PHE A 204 6.80 3.11 -12.15
N PRO A 205 6.68 4.46 -12.19
CA PRO A 205 7.10 5.27 -13.33
C PRO A 205 8.57 5.03 -13.72
N ALA A 206 8.80 4.75 -15.02
CA ALA A 206 10.14 4.46 -15.54
C ALA A 206 10.97 5.69 -15.82
N ARG A 207 10.34 6.85 -16.02
CA ARG A 207 10.98 8.09 -16.45
C ARG A 207 10.63 9.24 -15.51
N VAL A 208 11.55 10.18 -15.40
CA VAL A 208 11.35 11.43 -14.67
C VAL A 208 10.18 12.23 -15.29
N GLU A 209 10.00 12.17 -16.59
CA GLU A 209 8.95 12.85 -17.34
C GLU A 209 7.55 12.30 -17.03
N ASP A 210 7.46 11.02 -16.67
CA ASP A 210 6.20 10.34 -16.30
C ASP A 210 5.99 10.31 -14.78
N CYS A 211 6.94 10.85 -14.00
CA CYS A 211 6.88 10.87 -12.56
C CYS A 211 6.32 12.22 -12.06
N PRO A 212 5.08 12.25 -11.50
CA PRO A 212 4.49 13.50 -11.00
C PRO A 212 5.33 14.20 -9.92
N TYR A 213 6.15 13.44 -9.21
CA TYR A 213 7.08 13.95 -8.20
C TYR A 213 8.28 14.65 -8.81
N CYS A 214 8.85 14.05 -9.86
CA CYS A 214 9.99 14.62 -10.56
C CYS A 214 9.59 15.86 -11.33
N GLU A 215 8.39 15.86 -11.88
CA GLU A 215 7.79 17.05 -12.50
C GLU A 215 7.52 18.13 -11.45
N GLY A 216 7.01 17.78 -10.27
CA GLY A 216 6.80 18.69 -9.15
C GLY A 216 8.10 19.32 -8.64
N GLU A 217 9.12 18.51 -8.37
CA GLU A 217 10.43 19.02 -7.93
C GLU A 217 11.16 19.83 -9.00
N ALA A 218 11.04 19.45 -10.28
CA ALA A 218 11.59 20.22 -11.40
C ALA A 218 10.86 21.56 -11.54
N ILE A 219 9.53 21.57 -11.36
CA ILE A 219 8.70 22.75 -11.37
C ILE A 219 9.04 23.66 -10.18
N GLU A 220 9.19 23.11 -8.96
CA GLU A 220 9.56 23.88 -7.77
C GLU A 220 10.96 24.48 -7.90
N ARG A 221 11.94 23.72 -8.40
CA ARG A 221 13.29 24.23 -8.67
C ARG A 221 13.30 25.30 -9.75
N ALA A 222 12.54 25.09 -10.83
CA ALA A 222 12.41 26.08 -11.90
C ALA A 222 11.66 27.35 -11.41
N HIS A 223 10.68 27.22 -10.53
CA HIS A 223 10.00 28.34 -9.89
C HIS A 223 10.94 29.11 -8.97
N ALA A 224 11.69 28.43 -8.11
CA ALA A 224 12.67 29.04 -7.21
C ALA A 224 13.82 29.73 -7.98
N ALA A 225 14.18 29.18 -9.14
CA ALA A 225 15.19 29.78 -10.05
C ALA A 225 14.61 30.89 -10.97
N GLY A 226 13.31 31.18 -10.89
CA GLY A 226 12.66 32.15 -11.79
C GLY A 226 12.58 31.69 -13.27
N ALA A 227 12.74 30.40 -13.50
CA ALA A 227 12.81 29.80 -14.84
C ALA A 227 11.53 29.09 -15.28
N LEU A 228 10.45 29.16 -14.49
CA LEU A 228 9.18 28.53 -14.81
C LEU A 228 8.34 29.43 -15.72
N ALA A 229 7.96 28.91 -16.88
CA ALA A 229 7.20 29.62 -17.88
C ALA A 229 5.97 28.84 -18.33
N VAL A 230 4.86 29.55 -18.64
CA VAL A 230 3.65 28.96 -19.24
C VAL A 230 3.55 29.46 -20.68
N THR A 231 3.59 28.55 -21.63
CA THR A 231 3.27 28.88 -23.03
C THR A 231 1.76 28.93 -23.23
N LEU A 232 1.24 30.08 -23.67
CA LEU A 232 -0.16 30.27 -24.02
C LEU A 232 -0.39 29.81 -25.47
N GLY A 233 -1.13 28.71 -25.62
CA GLY A 233 -1.57 28.14 -26.90
C GLY A 233 -2.91 27.44 -26.70
N ALA A 234 -3.46 26.78 -27.73
CA ALA A 234 -4.74 26.05 -27.65
C ALA A 234 -4.74 24.96 -26.51
N THR A 235 -3.56 24.52 -26.09
CA THR A 235 -3.33 23.74 -24.86
C THR A 235 -2.15 24.38 -24.10
N PRO A 236 -2.40 25.03 -22.94
CA PRO A 236 -1.32 25.60 -22.13
C PRO A 236 -0.38 24.52 -21.63
N ARG A 237 0.93 24.66 -21.85
CA ARG A 237 1.97 23.75 -21.34
C ARG A 237 2.92 24.50 -20.42
N LEU A 238 3.29 23.87 -19.31
CA LEU A 238 4.40 24.31 -18.49
C LEU A 238 5.73 23.97 -19.17
N THR A 239 6.61 24.96 -19.26
CA THR A 239 7.96 24.80 -19.83
C THR A 239 9.00 25.35 -18.86
N ILE A 240 10.16 24.70 -18.78
CA ILE A 240 11.33 25.18 -18.04
C ILE A 240 12.21 25.92 -19.03
N GLY A 241 12.46 27.21 -18.76
CA GLY A 241 13.29 28.07 -19.60
C GLY A 241 12.71 29.47 -19.78
N GLN A 242 13.55 30.43 -20.18
CA GLN A 242 13.09 31.79 -20.49
C GLN A 242 12.35 31.81 -21.83
N THR A 243 11.04 32.01 -21.81
CA THR A 243 10.26 32.36 -23.00
C THR A 243 9.73 33.78 -22.85
N GLN A 244 9.93 34.58 -23.90
CA GLN A 244 9.45 35.97 -24.00
C GLN A 244 7.92 35.97 -24.08
N ASN A 245 7.15 35.87 -23.13
CA ASN A 245 5.67 35.95 -22.98
C ASN A 245 5.17 34.83 -22.02
N ALA A 246 5.78 34.67 -20.88
CA ALA A 246 5.37 33.69 -19.91
C ALA A 246 4.73 34.34 -18.67
N ILE A 247 3.63 33.75 -18.22
CA ILE A 247 3.00 34.11 -16.95
C ILE A 247 3.37 33.06 -15.90
N VAL A 248 3.97 33.49 -14.80
CA VAL A 248 4.27 32.61 -13.66
C VAL A 248 2.97 32.32 -12.89
N VAL A 249 2.57 31.08 -12.82
CA VAL A 249 1.38 30.64 -12.10
C VAL A 249 1.79 29.84 -10.86
N PRO A 250 1.44 30.26 -9.65
CA PRO A 250 1.66 29.46 -8.45
C PRO A 250 0.75 28.24 -8.45
N ARG A 251 1.27 27.05 -8.23
CA ARG A 251 0.50 25.80 -8.15
C ARG A 251 0.64 25.12 -6.79
N LYS A 252 -0.52 24.73 -6.21
CA LYS A 252 -0.58 23.79 -5.09
C LYS A 252 -0.42 22.37 -5.64
N ALA A 253 0.53 21.63 -5.10
CA ALA A 253 0.73 20.21 -5.44
C ALA A 253 -0.47 19.37 -4.93
N ARG A 254 -1.01 18.48 -5.76
CA ARG A 254 -2.03 17.50 -5.36
C ARG A 254 -1.37 16.14 -5.16
N PHE A 255 -1.57 15.55 -3.98
CA PHE A 255 -1.14 14.18 -3.68
C PHE A 255 -2.08 13.15 -4.33
N TRP A 256 -1.50 12.08 -4.86
CA TRP A 256 -2.25 10.91 -5.28
C TRP A 256 -2.85 10.21 -4.04
N GLY A 257 -4.18 10.11 -3.98
CA GLY A 257 -4.87 9.20 -3.06
C GLY A 257 -5.74 9.82 -1.98
N THR A 258 -5.96 11.14 -1.96
CA THR A 258 -6.99 11.74 -1.11
C THR A 258 -7.95 12.58 -1.94
N ALA A 259 -9.16 12.07 -2.14
CA ALA A 259 -10.28 12.92 -2.47
C ALA A 259 -10.53 13.83 -1.25
N GLY A 260 -10.27 15.13 -1.41
CA GLY A 260 -10.68 16.15 -0.46
C GLY A 260 -9.81 16.30 0.79
N GLY A 261 -8.68 16.95 0.68
CA GLY A 261 -7.94 17.52 1.79
C GLY A 261 -7.07 18.66 1.27
N GLU A 262 -7.44 19.87 1.60
CA GLU A 262 -6.59 21.05 1.38
C GLU A 262 -5.43 20.96 2.38
N CYS A 263 -4.18 20.98 1.89
CA CYS A 263 -3.03 21.26 2.74
C CYS A 263 -2.92 22.78 2.89
N THR A 264 -3.13 23.27 4.11
CA THR A 264 -2.68 24.59 4.55
C THR A 264 -1.21 24.56 4.87
#